data_85fc7a083d6626254ced68002752fe58
#
_entry.id   85fc7a083d6626254ced68002752fe58
#
_cell.length_a   1.000
_cell.length_b   1.000
_cell.length_c   1.000
_cell.angle_alpha   90.00
_cell.angle_beta   90.00
_cell.angle_gamma   90.00
#
_symmetry.space_group_name_H-M   'P 1'
#
loop_
_entity.id
_entity.type
_entity.pdbx_description
1 polymer ?
#
loop_
_entity_poly.entity_id
_entity_poly.type
_entity_poly.pdbx_seq_one_letter_code
_entity_poly.pdbx_strand_id
1 'polypeptide(L)'
;MEVRSKVYTYRTAVKWTEQKKGTISSSGKPEIHVATPPEFKGHEGIWSPEDLYIAAANVCVMTTFLAFAERAGLPLSSYACDAEGRLELVEGKFQVTTITLRPHITLPPGGDVGKAKELIEKAEANCLISNSIKTRVSLEATIN
;
A
#
# COMPACT_ATOMS: atom_id res chain seq x y z
N MET A 1 18.92 -19.15 -20.68
CA MET A 1 19.97 -18.48 -19.90
C MET A 1 19.40 -17.85 -18.65
N GLU A 2 20.10 -18.03 -17.57
CA GLU A 2 19.65 -17.49 -16.31
C GLU A 2 20.14 -16.05 -16.13
N VAL A 3 19.25 -15.17 -15.72
CA VAL A 3 19.59 -13.80 -15.40
C VAL A 3 19.81 -13.68 -13.89
N ARG A 4 21.00 -13.27 -13.51
CA ARG A 4 21.31 -13.08 -12.11
C ARG A 4 20.51 -11.91 -11.55
N SER A 5 19.61 -12.19 -10.64
CA SER A 5 18.79 -11.18 -10.01
C SER A 5 19.48 -10.62 -8.78
N LYS A 6 19.24 -9.34 -8.53
CA LYS A 6 19.63 -8.72 -7.28
C LYS A 6 18.70 -9.19 -6.18
N VAL A 7 19.25 -9.37 -4.98
CA VAL A 7 18.47 -9.75 -3.80
C VAL A 7 18.57 -8.63 -2.79
N TYR A 8 17.40 -8.16 -2.33
CA TYR A 8 17.30 -7.15 -1.29
C TYR A 8 16.60 -7.77 -0.10
N THR A 9 17.14 -7.55 1.09
CA THR A 9 16.58 -8.10 2.32
C THR A 9 16.06 -6.98 3.19
N TYR A 10 14.83 -7.15 3.70
CA TYR A 10 14.18 -6.20 4.59
C TYR A 10 13.87 -6.90 5.90
N ARG A 11 14.08 -6.22 7.02
CA ARG A 11 13.89 -6.80 8.34
C ARG A 11 13.01 -5.91 9.19
N THR A 12 12.09 -6.54 9.90
CA THR A 12 11.27 -5.88 10.91
C THR A 12 11.29 -6.73 12.16
N ALA A 13 10.97 -6.12 13.29
CA ALA A 13 10.83 -6.82 14.55
C ALA A 13 9.53 -6.41 15.21
N VAL A 14 8.95 -7.30 15.99
CA VAL A 14 7.77 -7.00 16.78
C VAL A 14 8.03 -7.41 18.24
N LYS A 15 7.54 -6.59 19.15
CA LYS A 15 7.66 -6.87 20.58
C LYS A 15 6.29 -6.68 21.22
N TRP A 16 5.86 -7.67 21.97
CA TRP A 16 4.65 -7.56 22.76
C TRP A 16 4.85 -6.61 23.93
N THR A 17 3.89 -5.75 24.19
CA THR A 17 3.97 -4.78 25.30
C THR A 17 3.00 -5.14 26.42
N GLU A 18 1.71 -5.19 26.10
CA GLU A 18 0.68 -5.56 27.06
C GLU A 18 -0.60 -5.94 26.33
N GLN A 19 -1.44 -6.75 26.96
CA GLN A 19 -2.74 -7.17 26.40
C GLN A 19 -2.56 -7.69 24.98
N LYS A 20 -3.21 -7.08 23.96
CA LYS A 20 -3.07 -7.48 22.57
C LYS A 20 -2.36 -6.40 21.76
N LYS A 21 -1.41 -5.72 22.40
CA LYS A 21 -0.65 -4.61 21.85
C LYS A 21 0.82 -4.96 21.70
N GLY A 22 1.45 -4.29 20.79
CA GLY A 22 2.89 -4.42 20.60
C GLY A 22 3.47 -3.23 19.90
N THR A 23 4.75 -3.33 19.57
CA THR A 23 5.48 -2.31 18.84
C THR A 23 6.23 -3.00 17.72
N ILE A 24 6.12 -2.48 16.51
CA ILE A 24 6.95 -2.92 15.40
C ILE A 24 8.07 -1.92 15.18
N SER A 25 9.20 -2.43 14.73
CA SER A 25 10.37 -1.60 14.50
C SER A 25 11.14 -2.11 13.29
N SER A 26 11.93 -1.22 12.74
CA SER A 26 12.90 -1.52 11.70
C SER A 26 14.06 -0.56 11.90
N SER A 27 15.27 -1.06 11.66
CA SER A 27 16.49 -0.29 11.95
C SER A 27 16.48 1.09 11.27
N GLY A 28 16.71 2.13 12.09
CA GLY A 28 16.77 3.50 11.60
C GLY A 28 15.43 4.16 11.33
N LYS A 29 14.31 3.52 11.72
CA LYS A 29 12.97 4.04 11.46
C LYS A 29 12.20 4.24 12.76
N PRO A 30 11.20 5.15 12.76
CA PRO A 30 10.34 5.30 13.93
C PRO A 30 9.56 4.03 14.23
N GLU A 31 9.36 3.75 15.51
CA GLU A 31 8.53 2.63 15.93
C GLU A 31 7.06 2.93 15.68
N ILE A 32 6.28 1.87 15.46
CA ILE A 32 4.84 1.97 15.27
C ILE A 32 4.16 1.09 16.30
N HIS A 33 3.18 1.69 17.01
CA HIS A 33 2.34 0.93 17.95
C HIS A 33 1.33 0.13 17.15
N VAL A 34 1.15 -1.14 17.51
CA VAL A 34 0.25 -2.05 16.81
C VAL A 34 -0.62 -2.82 17.79
N ALA A 35 -1.77 -3.26 17.31
CA ALA A 35 -2.68 -4.03 18.15
C ALA A 35 -3.65 -4.85 17.30
N THR A 36 -4.27 -5.83 17.92
CA THR A 36 -5.44 -6.50 17.35
C THR A 36 -6.56 -5.47 17.22
N PRO A 37 -7.31 -5.45 16.11
CA PRO A 37 -8.39 -4.48 15.93
C PRO A 37 -9.60 -4.79 16.82
N PRO A 38 -10.49 -3.80 17.03
CA PRO A 38 -11.65 -3.97 17.94
C PRO A 38 -12.56 -5.13 17.56
N GLU A 39 -12.77 -5.39 16.28
CA GLU A 39 -13.67 -6.46 15.82
C GLU A 39 -13.18 -7.85 16.22
N PHE A 40 -11.92 -7.99 16.62
CA PHE A 40 -11.36 -9.22 17.16
C PHE A 40 -10.99 -9.07 18.63
N LYS A 41 -11.75 -8.25 19.36
CA LYS A 41 -11.58 -8.01 20.80
C LYS A 41 -10.21 -7.40 21.11
N GLY A 42 -9.82 -6.47 20.28
CA GLY A 42 -8.57 -5.73 20.43
C GLY A 42 -8.79 -4.31 20.92
N HIS A 43 -8.13 -3.36 20.27
CA HIS A 43 -8.04 -1.99 20.74
C HIS A 43 -8.29 -0.99 19.61
N GLU A 44 -9.07 0.04 19.93
CA GLU A 44 -9.30 1.14 18.99
C GLU A 44 -8.10 2.09 18.97
N GLY A 45 -7.96 2.80 17.86
CA GLY A 45 -6.99 3.88 17.76
C GLY A 45 -5.54 3.45 17.55
N ILE A 46 -5.31 2.19 17.28
CA ILE A 46 -3.97 1.64 17.09
C ILE A 46 -3.93 0.90 15.76
N TRP A 47 -2.84 1.01 15.03
CA TRP A 47 -2.66 0.31 13.76
C TRP A 47 -2.77 -1.20 13.96
N SER A 48 -3.55 -1.85 13.11
CA SER A 48 -3.70 -3.31 13.14
C SER A 48 -2.89 -3.95 12.01
N PRO A 49 -2.69 -5.28 12.05
CA PRO A 49 -2.08 -5.98 10.92
C PRO A 49 -2.85 -5.74 9.61
N GLU A 50 -4.18 -5.69 9.70
CA GLU A 50 -5.03 -5.45 8.55
C GLU A 50 -4.78 -4.07 7.95
N ASP A 51 -4.67 -3.04 8.81
CA ASP A 51 -4.34 -1.69 8.36
C ASP A 51 -2.98 -1.66 7.67
N LEU A 52 -1.98 -2.31 8.28
CA LEU A 52 -0.62 -2.32 7.74
C LEU A 52 -0.54 -3.05 6.41
N TYR A 53 -1.29 -4.13 6.26
CA TYR A 53 -1.34 -4.88 5.02
C TYR A 53 -1.88 -4.02 3.88
N ILE A 54 -3.01 -3.35 4.13
CA ILE A 54 -3.63 -2.47 3.14
C ILE A 54 -2.73 -1.27 2.87
N ALA A 55 -2.13 -0.71 3.91
CA ALA A 55 -1.22 0.43 3.78
C ALA A 55 -0.01 0.08 2.92
N ALA A 56 0.51 -1.14 3.04
CA ALA A 56 1.65 -1.56 2.22
C ALA A 56 1.34 -1.45 0.73
N ALA A 57 0.18 -1.94 0.30
CA ALA A 57 -0.24 -1.84 -1.09
C ALA A 57 -0.46 -0.39 -1.51
N ASN A 58 -1.09 0.40 -0.64
CA ASN A 58 -1.37 1.80 -0.90
C ASN A 58 -0.09 2.62 -1.10
N VAL A 59 0.87 2.45 -0.19
CA VAL A 59 2.16 3.15 -0.27
C VAL A 59 2.95 2.71 -1.49
N CYS A 60 2.94 1.42 -1.80
CA CYS A 60 3.71 0.88 -2.92
C CYS A 60 3.25 1.44 -4.26
N VAL A 61 1.95 1.54 -4.47
CA VAL A 61 1.43 2.14 -5.71
C VAL A 61 1.83 3.60 -5.80
N MET A 62 1.78 4.34 -4.71
CA MET A 62 2.24 5.73 -4.70
C MET A 62 3.71 5.84 -5.10
N THR A 63 4.58 5.10 -4.43
CA THR A 63 6.01 5.21 -4.70
C THR A 63 6.36 4.76 -6.12
N THR A 64 5.69 3.75 -6.62
CA THR A 64 5.90 3.28 -8.00
C THR A 64 5.41 4.33 -9.01
N PHE A 65 4.24 4.92 -8.73
CA PHE A 65 3.71 6.00 -9.58
C PHE A 65 4.65 7.20 -9.60
N LEU A 66 5.15 7.61 -8.43
CA LEU A 66 6.07 8.75 -8.35
C LEU A 66 7.35 8.50 -9.15
N ALA A 67 7.87 7.28 -9.11
CA ALA A 67 9.05 6.92 -9.90
C ALA A 67 8.76 7.01 -11.40
N PHE A 68 7.61 6.51 -11.84
CA PHE A 68 7.23 6.58 -13.24
C PHE A 68 6.97 8.01 -13.70
N ALA A 69 6.32 8.81 -12.86
CA ALA A 69 6.05 10.21 -13.16
C ALA A 69 7.36 10.99 -13.32
N GLU A 70 8.31 10.74 -12.43
CA GLU A 70 9.62 11.40 -12.51
C GLU A 70 10.34 11.04 -13.81
N ARG A 71 10.38 9.75 -14.16
CA ARG A 71 11.04 9.31 -15.40
C ARG A 71 10.38 9.89 -16.64
N ALA A 72 9.06 10.02 -16.63
CA ALA A 72 8.31 10.54 -17.75
C ALA A 72 8.32 12.08 -17.82
N GLY A 73 8.86 12.72 -16.79
CA GLY A 73 8.83 14.17 -16.72
C GLY A 73 7.43 14.73 -16.51
N LEU A 74 6.54 13.99 -15.83
CA LEU A 74 5.18 14.43 -15.57
C LEU A 74 5.15 15.25 -14.28
N PRO A 75 4.88 16.57 -14.35
CA PRO A 75 4.78 17.38 -13.14
C PRO A 75 3.52 17.03 -12.35
N LEU A 76 3.63 17.03 -11.04
CA LEU A 76 2.52 16.75 -10.14
C LEU A 76 2.36 17.90 -9.16
N SER A 77 1.11 18.29 -8.89
CA SER A 77 0.81 19.23 -7.81
C SER A 77 0.53 18.51 -6.50
N SER A 78 -0.20 17.39 -6.55
CA SER A 78 -0.47 16.61 -5.34
C SER A 78 -0.83 15.18 -5.68
N TYR A 79 -0.68 14.32 -4.69
CA TYR A 79 -1.12 12.93 -4.72
C TYR A 79 -1.68 12.56 -3.36
N ALA A 80 -2.85 11.97 -3.34
CA ALA A 80 -3.43 11.38 -2.15
C ALA A 80 -4.16 10.12 -2.58
N CYS A 81 -4.24 9.13 -1.71
CA CYS A 81 -4.92 7.89 -2.07
C CYS A 81 -5.57 7.27 -0.86
N ASP A 82 -6.88 7.06 -0.95
CA ASP A 82 -7.61 6.28 0.03
C ASP A 82 -7.61 4.83 -0.41
N ALA A 83 -7.45 3.94 0.55
CA ALA A 83 -7.47 2.51 0.28
C ALA A 83 -8.49 1.83 1.18
N GLU A 84 -9.23 0.90 0.59
CA GLU A 84 -10.26 0.15 1.32
C GLU A 84 -10.02 -1.33 1.09
N GLY A 85 -9.86 -2.10 2.18
CA GLY A 85 -9.70 -3.54 2.11
C GLY A 85 -10.92 -4.26 2.67
N ARG A 86 -11.24 -5.41 2.11
CA ARG A 86 -12.34 -6.25 2.59
C ARG A 86 -11.80 -7.53 3.18
N LEU A 87 -12.12 -7.75 4.44
CA LEU A 87 -11.79 -8.98 5.14
C LEU A 87 -13.00 -9.90 5.11
N GLU A 88 -12.84 -11.09 4.56
CA GLU A 88 -13.94 -12.02 4.38
C GLU A 88 -13.52 -13.43 4.78
N LEU A 89 -14.51 -14.23 5.20
CA LEU A 89 -14.28 -15.66 5.40
C LEU A 89 -14.31 -16.37 4.05
N VAL A 90 -13.22 -17.06 3.73
CA VAL A 90 -13.10 -17.85 2.52
C VAL A 90 -12.67 -19.25 2.95
N GLU A 91 -13.54 -20.22 2.72
CA GLU A 91 -13.30 -21.63 3.10
C GLU A 91 -12.85 -21.75 4.55
N GLY A 92 -13.54 -21.04 5.44
CA GLY A 92 -13.31 -21.09 6.88
C GLY A 92 -12.15 -20.29 7.41
N LYS A 93 -11.48 -19.52 6.56
CA LYS A 93 -10.33 -18.69 6.96
C LYS A 93 -10.55 -17.23 6.56
N PHE A 94 -10.14 -16.33 7.43
CA PHE A 94 -10.20 -14.92 7.09
C PHE A 94 -9.12 -14.56 6.08
N GLN A 95 -9.52 -13.79 5.07
CA GLN A 95 -8.62 -13.31 4.03
C GLN A 95 -9.00 -11.89 3.66
N VAL A 96 -8.01 -11.06 3.40
CA VAL A 96 -8.28 -9.79 2.71
C VAL A 96 -8.46 -10.14 1.25
N THR A 97 -9.70 -10.14 0.78
CA THR A 97 -10.03 -10.61 -0.57
C THR A 97 -9.78 -9.55 -1.62
N THR A 98 -10.07 -8.28 -1.29
CA THR A 98 -9.89 -7.18 -2.23
C THR A 98 -9.33 -5.96 -1.52
N ILE A 99 -8.56 -5.17 -2.26
CA ILE A 99 -8.14 -3.82 -1.87
C ILE A 99 -8.50 -2.91 -3.03
N THR A 100 -9.26 -1.86 -2.74
CA THR A 100 -9.58 -0.83 -3.73
C THR A 100 -8.77 0.42 -3.39
N LEU A 101 -7.97 0.88 -4.34
CA LEU A 101 -7.17 2.09 -4.20
C LEU A 101 -7.85 3.22 -4.98
N ARG A 102 -8.03 4.38 -4.34
CA ARG A 102 -8.68 5.54 -4.95
C ARG A 102 -7.72 6.72 -4.97
N PRO A 103 -6.75 6.72 -5.91
CA PRO A 103 -5.80 7.83 -6.00
C PRO A 103 -6.48 9.10 -6.49
N HIS A 104 -6.10 10.21 -5.87
CA HIS A 104 -6.49 11.55 -6.30
C HIS A 104 -5.22 12.26 -6.73
N ILE A 105 -5.07 12.45 -8.02
CA ILE A 105 -3.87 13.04 -8.60
C ILE A 105 -4.22 14.42 -9.14
N THR A 106 -3.52 15.45 -8.69
CA THR A 106 -3.71 16.80 -9.18
C THR A 106 -2.48 17.23 -9.97
N LEU A 107 -2.71 17.67 -11.18
CA LEU A 107 -1.66 18.15 -12.08
C LEU A 107 -1.64 19.68 -12.09
N PRO A 108 -0.49 20.30 -12.40
CA PRO A 108 -0.46 21.74 -12.66
C PRO A 108 -1.36 22.10 -13.85
N PRO A 109 -1.75 23.36 -14.00
CA PRO A 109 -2.55 23.78 -15.16
C PRO A 109 -1.90 23.35 -16.48
N GLY A 110 -2.71 22.77 -17.38
CA GLY A 110 -2.22 22.27 -18.66
C GLY A 110 -1.57 20.90 -18.58
N GLY A 111 -1.66 20.21 -17.43
CA GLY A 111 -1.07 18.89 -17.26
C GLY A 111 -1.70 17.83 -18.14
N ASP A 112 -0.93 16.79 -18.41
CA ASP A 112 -1.36 15.70 -19.30
C ASP A 112 -2.11 14.62 -18.50
N VAL A 113 -3.44 14.74 -18.45
CA VAL A 113 -4.32 13.81 -17.70
C VAL A 113 -4.20 12.40 -18.28
N GLY A 114 -4.14 12.26 -19.60
CA GLY A 114 -4.02 10.93 -20.23
C GLY A 114 -2.73 10.24 -19.82
N LYS A 115 -1.63 10.97 -19.75
CA LYS A 115 -0.35 10.42 -19.32
C LYS A 115 -0.39 10.00 -17.85
N ALA A 116 -0.99 10.83 -17.00
CA ALA A 116 -1.14 10.50 -15.58
C ALA A 116 -1.95 9.22 -15.40
N LYS A 117 -3.02 9.06 -16.16
CA LYS A 117 -3.85 7.85 -16.10
C LYS A 117 -3.05 6.62 -16.54
N GLU A 118 -2.32 6.73 -17.62
CA GLU A 118 -1.47 5.63 -18.11
C GLU A 118 -0.46 5.23 -17.05
N LEU A 119 0.18 6.21 -16.41
CA LEU A 119 1.22 5.93 -15.42
C LEU A 119 0.68 5.36 -14.12
N ILE A 120 -0.50 5.77 -13.65
CA ILE A 120 -1.05 5.19 -12.42
C ILE A 120 -1.50 3.75 -12.65
N GLU A 121 -2.03 3.44 -13.83
CA GLU A 121 -2.40 2.07 -14.17
C GLU A 121 -1.15 1.19 -14.28
N LYS A 122 -0.10 1.72 -14.89
CA LYS A 122 1.17 1.02 -15.00
C LYS A 122 1.80 0.80 -13.61
N ALA A 123 1.65 1.78 -12.72
CA ALA A 123 2.18 1.68 -11.37
C ALA A 123 1.53 0.53 -10.59
N GLU A 124 0.21 0.39 -10.69
CA GLU A 124 -0.47 -0.72 -10.03
C GLU A 124 -0.05 -2.06 -10.62
N ALA A 125 0.04 -2.16 -11.94
CA ALA A 125 0.46 -3.39 -12.60
C ALA A 125 1.89 -3.81 -12.26
N ASN A 126 2.74 -2.86 -11.88
CA ASN A 126 4.15 -3.10 -11.53
C ASN A 126 4.43 -2.95 -10.04
N CYS A 127 3.41 -2.80 -9.22
CA CYS A 127 3.57 -2.68 -7.77
C CYS A 127 4.05 -4.01 -7.19
N LEU A 128 5.23 -4.00 -6.58
CA LEU A 128 5.81 -5.23 -6.06
C LEU A 128 4.95 -5.87 -4.95
N ILE A 129 4.26 -5.06 -4.15
CA ILE A 129 3.38 -5.60 -3.12
C ILE A 129 2.16 -6.27 -3.76
N SER A 130 1.48 -5.60 -4.71
CA SER A 130 0.34 -6.19 -5.42
C SER A 130 0.72 -7.50 -6.11
N ASN A 131 1.92 -7.54 -6.67
CA ASN A 131 2.40 -8.73 -7.36
C ASN A 131 2.80 -9.87 -6.41
N SER A 132 2.92 -9.59 -5.12
CA SER A 132 3.35 -10.56 -4.11
C SER A 132 2.21 -11.20 -3.33
N ILE A 133 0.99 -10.72 -3.51
CA ILE A 133 -0.16 -11.14 -2.70
C ILE A 133 -1.26 -11.71 -3.59
N LYS A 134 -2.11 -12.57 -3.00
CA LYS A 134 -3.27 -13.10 -3.73
C LYS A 134 -4.49 -12.20 -3.63
N THR A 135 -4.46 -11.19 -2.77
CA THR A 135 -5.51 -10.18 -2.67
C THR A 135 -5.66 -9.46 -4.01
N ARG A 136 -6.88 -9.29 -4.46
CA ARG A 136 -7.16 -8.58 -5.71
C ARG A 136 -7.13 -7.08 -5.47
N VAL A 137 -6.19 -6.39 -6.12
CA VAL A 137 -6.02 -4.94 -5.98
C VAL A 137 -6.59 -4.26 -7.23
N SER A 138 -7.44 -3.26 -7.03
CA SER A 138 -8.03 -2.50 -8.13
C SER A 138 -7.89 -1.00 -7.89
N LEU A 139 -7.98 -0.23 -8.98
CA LEU A 139 -7.84 1.23 -8.97
C LEU A 139 -9.15 1.91 -9.37
N GLU A 140 -9.47 2.99 -8.65
CA GLU A 140 -10.52 3.95 -9.04
C GLU A 140 -9.91 5.33 -8.91
N ALA A 141 -9.17 5.73 -9.93
CA ALA A 141 -8.40 6.97 -9.89
C ALA A 141 -9.22 8.19 -10.32
N THR A 142 -8.94 9.33 -9.69
CA THR A 142 -9.47 10.63 -10.08
C THR A 142 -8.27 11.53 -10.40
N ILE A 143 -8.26 12.12 -11.58
CA ILE A 143 -7.16 12.96 -12.04
C ILE A 143 -7.72 14.31 -12.48
N ASN A 144 -7.17 15.37 -11.92
CA ASN A 144 -7.57 16.74 -12.26
C ASN A 144 -6.40 17.56 -12.78
#